data_b4b94a1d3d1087f65512815a9e2ce72e
#
_entry.id   b4b94a1d3d1087f65512815a9e2ce72e
#
_cell.length_a   1.000
_cell.length_b   1.000
_cell.length_c   1.000
_cell.angle_alpha   90.00
_cell.angle_beta   90.00
_cell.angle_gamma   90.00
#
_symmetry.space_group_name_H-M   'P 1'
#
loop_
_entity.id
_entity.type
_entity.pdbx_description
1 polymer ?
#
loop_
_entity_poly.entity_id
_entity_poly.type
_entity_poly.pdbx_seq_one_letter_code
_entity_poly.pdbx_strand_id
1 'polypeptide(L)'
;METSSQLSVQQAPHHHHQDHPTVPPGDSPMPPPSQPLKKSFVTSLMEAAALRTPSFKEDTYFVSSLRPSEKKALQELKDKLMAYPGPAEHSMGGIPLLGGDERADVILLKFLRARDFRVADSVHMLLKCLSWRKDFEADKILDEDLGFKEREGVVAYMHGHDREGHPVCYNAYGVFKDKDMYERIFGDEEKLKKFLRWRVQVLERGIELLHFKPGGVNSIIQVTDLK
;
A
#
# COMPACT_ATOMS: atom_id res chain seq x y z
N MET A 1 -8.30 68.29 11.92
CA MET A 1 -9.45 68.45 12.86
C MET A 1 -9.52 67.07 13.53
N GLU A 2 -8.78 66.91 14.64
CA GLU A 2 -9.22 67.14 16.02
C GLU A 2 -10.50 66.40 16.30
N THR A 3 -10.67 65.58 17.30
CA THR A 3 -10.19 65.52 18.71
C THR A 3 -10.56 64.18 19.27
N SER A 4 -9.71 63.45 19.93
CA SER A 4 -9.33 63.51 21.36
C SER A 4 -10.41 63.08 22.37
N SER A 5 -10.00 62.16 23.21
CA SER A 5 -10.22 62.08 24.67
C SER A 5 -11.53 61.42 25.16
N GLN A 6 -11.62 60.68 26.22
CA GLN A 6 -10.78 60.50 27.42
C GLN A 6 -11.26 59.27 28.23
N LEU A 7 -10.35 58.78 29.02
CA LEU A 7 -10.49 57.90 30.19
C LEU A 7 -11.56 58.35 31.20
N SER A 8 -12.14 57.43 31.91
CA SER A 8 -12.42 57.58 33.36
C SER A 8 -12.44 56.27 34.12
N VAL A 9 -11.62 56.25 35.15
CA VAL A 9 -11.50 55.31 36.27
C VAL A 9 -12.54 55.66 37.33
N GLN A 10 -13.11 54.71 38.04
CA GLN A 10 -13.44 54.76 39.48
C GLN A 10 -14.20 53.50 39.91
N GLN A 11 -13.58 52.70 40.76
CA GLN A 11 -13.65 52.53 42.20
C GLN A 11 -14.75 51.58 42.68
N ALA A 12 -14.29 50.54 43.38
CA ALA A 12 -15.07 49.63 44.23
C ALA A 12 -15.58 50.36 45.48
N PRO A 13 -16.61 49.85 46.16
CA PRO A 13 -16.35 49.28 47.49
C PRO A 13 -17.26 48.12 47.97
N HIS A 14 -16.68 47.38 48.90
CA HIS A 14 -17.20 46.76 50.16
C HIS A 14 -18.11 45.53 50.17
N HIS A 15 -17.53 44.51 50.73
CA HIS A 15 -17.98 43.44 51.62
C HIS A 15 -19.48 43.30 51.95
N HIS A 16 -19.98 42.08 51.73
CA HIS A 16 -20.90 41.45 52.67
C HIS A 16 -20.62 39.94 52.79
N HIS A 17 -20.27 39.49 53.97
CA HIS A 17 -20.19 38.12 54.40
C HIS A 17 -21.63 37.58 54.46
N GLN A 18 -21.87 36.44 53.79
CA GLN A 18 -22.98 35.55 54.15
C GLN A 18 -22.51 34.09 54.03
N ASP A 19 -22.57 33.42 55.16
CA ASP A 19 -22.35 31.99 55.32
C ASP A 19 -23.34 31.19 54.47
N HIS A 20 -22.82 30.25 53.69
CA HIS A 20 -23.60 29.19 53.08
C HIS A 20 -23.00 27.82 53.39
N PRO A 21 -23.86 26.82 53.65
CA PRO A 21 -23.45 25.53 54.15
C PRO A 21 -22.70 24.72 53.13
N THR A 22 -21.70 24.00 53.58
CA THR A 22 -20.91 22.99 52.88
C THR A 22 -21.79 21.89 52.32
N VAL A 23 -21.78 21.75 51.00
CA VAL A 23 -22.31 20.60 50.23
C VAL A 23 -21.14 19.64 49.98
N PRO A 24 -21.27 18.33 50.16
CA PRO A 24 -20.22 17.35 49.90
C PRO A 24 -19.91 17.26 48.39
N PRO A 25 -18.67 16.88 48.00
CA PRO A 25 -18.29 16.81 46.60
C PRO A 25 -19.06 15.71 45.90
N GLY A 26 -19.96 16.11 44.99
CA GLY A 26 -20.64 15.21 44.08
C GLY A 26 -19.67 14.69 43.02
N ASP A 27 -19.77 13.41 42.79
CA ASP A 27 -19.07 12.68 41.71
C ASP A 27 -19.17 13.43 40.37
N SER A 28 -18.03 13.88 39.90
CA SER A 28 -17.92 14.34 38.49
C SER A 28 -18.03 13.13 37.56
N PRO A 29 -18.90 13.13 36.57
CA PRO A 29 -18.99 12.03 35.61
C PRO A 29 -17.65 11.90 34.84
N MET A 30 -17.09 10.70 34.87
CA MET A 30 -15.94 10.34 34.04
C MET A 30 -16.21 10.71 32.59
N PRO A 31 -15.23 11.27 31.87
CA PRO A 31 -15.35 11.48 30.47
C PRO A 31 -15.51 10.10 29.75
N PRO A 32 -16.34 10.01 28.69
CA PRO A 32 -16.52 8.77 27.98
C PRO A 32 -15.17 8.28 27.41
N PRO A 33 -14.95 6.96 27.34
CA PRO A 33 -13.72 6.42 26.79
C PRO A 33 -13.50 6.97 25.39
N SER A 34 -12.35 7.59 25.18
CA SER A 34 -11.92 8.10 23.88
C SER A 34 -11.96 6.97 22.87
N GLN A 35 -12.81 7.09 21.86
CA GLN A 35 -12.82 6.18 20.71
C GLN A 35 -11.41 6.16 20.09
N PRO A 36 -10.88 4.98 19.73
CA PRO A 36 -9.58 4.91 19.09
C PRO A 36 -9.66 5.69 17.76
N LEU A 37 -8.82 6.71 17.65
CA LEU A 37 -8.63 7.47 16.41
C LEU A 37 -8.40 6.48 15.27
N LYS A 38 -9.26 6.53 14.24
CA LYS A 38 -9.08 5.75 13.02
C LYS A 38 -7.70 6.12 12.47
N LYS A 39 -6.76 5.16 12.53
CA LYS A 39 -5.41 5.36 12.00
C LYS A 39 -5.51 5.76 10.54
N SER A 40 -4.80 6.82 10.16
CA SER A 40 -4.70 7.24 8.76
C SER A 40 -4.15 6.08 7.92
N PHE A 41 -4.63 5.95 6.70
CA PHE A 41 -4.12 4.96 5.73
C PHE A 41 -2.58 5.03 5.62
N VAL A 42 -2.01 6.24 5.64
CA VAL A 42 -0.56 6.48 5.63
C VAL A 42 0.12 5.90 6.88
N THR A 43 -0.50 6.06 8.06
CA THR A 43 0.03 5.50 9.31
C THR A 43 -0.01 3.98 9.29
N SER A 44 -1.09 3.37 8.77
CA SER A 44 -1.19 1.92 8.62
C SER A 44 -0.19 1.38 7.60
N LEU A 45 0.09 2.12 6.53
CA LEU A 45 1.09 1.75 5.54
C LEU A 45 2.51 1.85 6.10
N MET A 46 2.80 2.90 6.91
CA MET A 46 4.08 3.06 7.59
C MET A 46 4.30 2.01 8.69
N GLU A 47 3.26 1.66 9.45
CA GLU A 47 3.34 0.57 10.43
C GLU A 47 3.56 -0.79 9.74
N ALA A 48 2.91 -1.05 8.61
CA ALA A 48 3.15 -2.25 7.81
C ALA A 48 4.59 -2.31 7.25
N ALA A 49 5.15 -1.15 6.87
CA ALA A 49 6.55 -1.05 6.42
C ALA A 49 7.55 -1.12 7.59
N ALA A 50 7.14 -0.71 8.80
CA ALA A 50 7.96 -0.74 10.02
C ALA A 50 7.93 -2.09 10.76
N LEU A 51 7.05 -3.01 10.41
CA LEU A 51 7.11 -4.39 10.86
C LEU A 51 8.41 -5.00 10.35
N ARG A 52 9.46 -4.87 11.13
CA ARG A 52 10.72 -5.60 10.97
C ARG A 52 10.39 -7.09 11.07
N THR A 53 10.08 -7.70 9.95
CA THR A 53 10.26 -9.13 9.83
C THR A 53 11.74 -9.44 10.09
N PRO A 54 12.07 -10.34 11.02
CA PRO A 54 13.45 -10.70 11.28
C PRO A 54 14.02 -11.22 9.96
N SER A 55 15.04 -10.50 9.46
CA SER A 55 15.85 -10.87 8.29
C SER A 55 15.02 -11.58 7.23
N PHE A 56 14.54 -10.82 6.26
CA PHE A 56 14.01 -11.39 5.02
C PHE A 56 15.19 -12.12 4.34
N LYS A 57 15.46 -13.34 4.79
CA LYS A 57 16.16 -14.30 3.95
C LYS A 57 15.23 -14.51 2.79
N GLU A 58 15.66 -14.17 1.59
CA GLU A 58 14.96 -14.60 0.39
C GLU A 58 14.74 -16.09 0.51
N ASP A 59 13.54 -16.40 0.94
CA ASP A 59 13.13 -17.75 1.15
C ASP A 59 13.12 -18.35 -0.23
N THR A 60 14.05 -19.25 -0.45
CA THR A 60 14.17 -19.92 -1.73
C THR A 60 12.84 -20.59 -2.01
N TYR A 61 12.12 -20.15 -3.01
CA TYR A 61 10.82 -20.68 -3.40
C TYR A 61 10.90 -22.15 -3.90
N PHE A 62 11.88 -22.91 -3.42
CA PHE A 62 12.00 -24.33 -3.72
C PHE A 62 10.91 -25.13 -2.98
N VAL A 63 10.07 -25.82 -3.74
CA VAL A 63 9.02 -26.66 -3.16
C VAL A 63 9.61 -27.76 -2.25
N SER A 64 10.83 -28.23 -2.54
CA SER A 64 11.55 -29.19 -1.69
C SER A 64 11.82 -28.67 -0.28
N SER A 65 12.04 -27.36 -0.14
CA SER A 65 12.35 -26.69 1.13
C SER A 65 11.13 -26.30 1.95
N LEU A 66 9.93 -26.43 1.39
CA LEU A 66 8.68 -26.10 2.09
C LEU A 66 8.39 -27.12 3.18
N ARG A 67 7.83 -26.67 4.29
CA ARG A 67 7.28 -27.54 5.33
C ARG A 67 6.13 -28.39 4.77
N PRO A 68 5.85 -29.56 5.33
CA PRO A 68 4.73 -30.40 4.87
C PRO A 68 3.39 -29.67 4.82
N SER A 69 3.10 -28.82 5.81
CA SER A 69 1.89 -28.00 5.86
C SER A 69 1.83 -26.97 4.71
N GLU A 70 2.96 -26.39 4.35
CA GLU A 70 3.06 -25.42 3.26
C GLU A 70 2.90 -26.08 1.89
N LYS A 71 3.50 -27.26 1.71
CA LYS A 71 3.28 -28.11 0.50
C LYS A 71 1.81 -28.46 0.34
N LYS A 72 1.16 -28.86 1.44
CA LYS A 72 -0.27 -29.16 1.44
C LYS A 72 -1.10 -27.93 1.06
N ALA A 73 -0.79 -26.78 1.63
CA ALA A 73 -1.48 -25.52 1.32
C ALA A 73 -1.30 -25.11 -0.15
N LEU A 74 -0.11 -25.30 -0.73
CA LEU A 74 0.15 -25.02 -2.15
C LEU A 74 -0.69 -25.94 -3.04
N GLN A 75 -0.75 -27.24 -2.72
CA GLN A 75 -1.57 -28.18 -3.49
C GLN A 75 -3.07 -27.85 -3.35
N GLU A 76 -3.54 -27.59 -2.14
CA GLU A 76 -4.95 -27.22 -1.90
C GLU A 76 -5.33 -25.91 -2.66
N LEU A 77 -4.43 -24.95 -2.73
CA LEU A 77 -4.67 -23.73 -3.50
C LEU A 77 -4.81 -24.02 -5.00
N LYS A 78 -3.94 -24.89 -5.55
CA LYS A 78 -4.04 -25.35 -6.94
C LYS A 78 -5.37 -26.07 -7.21
N ASP A 79 -5.76 -26.96 -6.32
CA ASP A 79 -7.01 -27.73 -6.45
C ASP A 79 -8.23 -26.80 -6.44
N LYS A 80 -8.25 -25.82 -5.54
CA LYS A 80 -9.32 -24.80 -5.49
C LYS A 80 -9.34 -23.91 -6.72
N LEU A 81 -8.18 -23.53 -7.23
CA LEU A 81 -8.07 -22.73 -8.44
C LEU A 81 -8.57 -23.53 -9.67
N MET A 82 -8.23 -24.81 -9.76
CA MET A 82 -8.69 -25.73 -10.82
C MET A 82 -10.22 -25.92 -10.78
N ALA A 83 -10.80 -26.01 -9.60
CA ALA A 83 -12.24 -26.17 -9.40
C ALA A 83 -13.04 -24.88 -9.61
N TYR A 84 -12.36 -23.73 -9.69
CA TYR A 84 -13.06 -22.45 -9.83
C TYR A 84 -13.56 -22.28 -11.26
N PRO A 85 -14.90 -22.08 -11.46
CA PRO A 85 -15.47 -21.86 -12.78
C PRO A 85 -15.07 -20.46 -13.29
N GLY A 86 -14.01 -20.39 -14.05
CA GLY A 86 -13.49 -19.15 -14.63
C GLY A 86 -12.94 -19.42 -16.02
N PRO A 87 -12.55 -18.37 -16.76
CA PRO A 87 -11.93 -18.56 -18.07
C PRO A 87 -10.74 -19.52 -17.92
N ALA A 88 -10.60 -20.40 -18.89
CA ALA A 88 -9.64 -21.52 -18.91
C ALA A 88 -8.16 -21.15 -18.68
N GLU A 89 -7.87 -19.89 -18.45
CA GLU A 89 -6.53 -19.34 -18.36
C GLU A 89 -6.38 -18.53 -17.07
N HIS A 90 -6.19 -19.23 -15.96
CA HIS A 90 -5.60 -18.58 -14.80
C HIS A 90 -4.13 -18.30 -15.11
N SER A 91 -3.86 -17.16 -15.72
CA SER A 91 -2.50 -16.71 -16.03
C SER A 91 -2.22 -15.36 -15.40
N MET A 92 -0.96 -15.08 -15.11
CA MET A 92 -0.50 -13.81 -14.58
C MET A 92 0.81 -13.41 -15.28
N GLY A 93 0.80 -12.27 -15.98
CA GLY A 93 1.95 -11.84 -16.78
C GLY A 93 2.39 -12.90 -17.80
N GLY A 94 1.44 -13.55 -18.47
CA GLY A 94 1.71 -14.61 -19.43
C GLY A 94 2.14 -15.95 -18.85
N ILE A 95 2.18 -16.11 -17.50
CA ILE A 95 2.55 -17.37 -16.83
C ILE A 95 1.27 -18.11 -16.46
N PRO A 96 1.01 -19.31 -17.05
CA PRO A 96 -0.11 -20.15 -16.63
C PRO A 96 0.08 -20.59 -15.17
N LEU A 97 -0.91 -20.39 -14.32
CA LEU A 97 -0.83 -20.72 -12.88
C LEU A 97 -1.11 -22.22 -12.59
N LEU A 98 -1.65 -22.94 -13.57
CA LEU A 98 -1.88 -24.36 -13.56
C LEU A 98 -1.14 -24.98 -14.76
N GLY A 99 -0.64 -26.21 -14.63
CA GLY A 99 0.04 -26.87 -15.75
C GLY A 99 1.52 -27.19 -15.52
N GLY A 100 2.06 -26.97 -14.33
CA GLY A 100 3.39 -27.45 -13.94
C GLY A 100 4.56 -26.53 -14.27
N ASP A 101 4.31 -25.28 -14.65
CA ASP A 101 5.36 -24.26 -14.75
C ASP A 101 5.90 -23.93 -13.35
N GLU A 102 7.22 -24.04 -13.13
CA GLU A 102 7.86 -23.73 -11.84
C GLU A 102 7.64 -22.27 -11.39
N ARG A 103 7.44 -21.35 -12.35
CA ARG A 103 7.13 -19.94 -12.08
C ARG A 103 5.76 -19.78 -11.44
N ALA A 104 4.82 -20.63 -11.79
CA ALA A 104 3.49 -20.66 -11.19
C ALA A 104 3.57 -20.91 -9.69
N ASP A 105 4.39 -21.88 -9.25
CA ASP A 105 4.56 -22.18 -7.84
C ASP A 105 5.12 -20.99 -7.06
N VAL A 106 6.06 -20.25 -7.62
CA VAL A 106 6.58 -19.01 -7.00
C VAL A 106 5.47 -17.97 -6.84
N ILE A 107 4.66 -17.76 -7.87
CA ILE A 107 3.53 -16.81 -7.81
C ILE A 107 2.51 -17.25 -6.75
N LEU A 108 2.09 -18.50 -6.77
CA LEU A 108 1.10 -19.04 -5.83
C LEU A 108 1.61 -18.98 -4.38
N LEU A 109 2.90 -19.26 -4.16
CA LEU A 109 3.53 -19.15 -2.84
C LEU A 109 3.56 -17.69 -2.35
N LYS A 110 3.71 -16.70 -3.23
CA LYS A 110 3.59 -15.29 -2.83
C LYS A 110 2.22 -14.96 -2.26
N PHE A 111 1.14 -15.44 -2.88
CA PHE A 111 -0.21 -15.27 -2.36
C PHE A 111 -0.44 -16.02 -1.04
N LEU A 112 0.07 -17.24 -0.92
CA LEU A 112 0.01 -18.01 0.33
C LEU A 112 0.74 -17.29 1.47
N ARG A 113 1.96 -16.83 1.25
CA ARG A 113 2.75 -16.09 2.24
C ARG A 113 2.08 -14.77 2.64
N ALA A 114 1.50 -14.05 1.68
CA ALA A 114 0.76 -12.82 1.96
C ALA A 114 -0.49 -13.03 2.84
N ARG A 115 -0.88 -14.28 3.08
CA ARG A 115 -2.03 -14.68 3.91
C ARG A 115 -1.67 -15.73 4.95
N ASP A 116 -0.39 -15.83 5.33
CA ASP A 116 0.10 -16.78 6.35
C ASP A 116 -0.34 -18.23 6.07
N PHE A 117 -0.32 -18.62 4.80
CA PHE A 117 -0.76 -19.92 4.29
C PHE A 117 -2.23 -20.28 4.60
N ARG A 118 -3.07 -19.28 4.85
CA ARG A 118 -4.53 -19.45 4.94
C ARG A 118 -5.09 -19.57 3.52
N VAL A 119 -5.34 -20.81 3.09
CA VAL A 119 -5.66 -21.13 1.69
C VAL A 119 -6.90 -20.38 1.20
N ALA A 120 -7.98 -20.31 1.98
CA ALA A 120 -9.21 -19.63 1.57
C ALA A 120 -8.97 -18.13 1.28
N ASP A 121 -8.23 -17.46 2.16
CA ASP A 121 -7.88 -16.04 2.00
C ASP A 121 -6.93 -15.82 0.82
N SER A 122 -6.02 -16.77 0.58
CA SER A 122 -5.07 -16.73 -0.54
C SER A 122 -5.79 -16.88 -1.88
N VAL A 123 -6.72 -17.83 -1.99
CA VAL A 123 -7.58 -18.01 -3.18
C VAL A 123 -8.38 -16.75 -3.45
N HIS A 124 -9.04 -16.20 -2.43
CA HIS A 124 -9.82 -14.97 -2.58
C HIS A 124 -8.97 -13.80 -3.08
N MET A 125 -7.79 -13.62 -2.50
CA MET A 125 -6.85 -12.57 -2.93
C MET A 125 -6.38 -12.79 -4.37
N LEU A 126 -6.02 -14.03 -4.73
CA LEU A 126 -5.57 -14.38 -6.07
C LEU A 126 -6.66 -14.11 -7.10
N LEU A 127 -7.88 -14.60 -6.87
CA LEU A 127 -8.99 -14.40 -7.80
C LEU A 127 -9.35 -12.92 -7.99
N LYS A 128 -9.34 -12.13 -6.90
CA LYS A 128 -9.50 -10.68 -7.00
C LYS A 128 -8.39 -10.02 -7.83
N CYS A 129 -7.16 -10.46 -7.65
CA CYS A 129 -6.03 -9.96 -8.43
C CYS A 129 -6.18 -10.29 -9.91
N LEU A 130 -6.56 -11.52 -10.25
CA LEU A 130 -6.76 -11.94 -11.64
C LEU A 130 -7.92 -11.17 -12.30
N SER A 131 -9.04 -10.99 -11.60
CA SER A 131 -10.15 -10.18 -12.10
C SER A 131 -9.72 -8.73 -12.35
N TRP A 132 -9.05 -8.12 -11.37
CA TRP A 132 -8.55 -6.76 -11.51
C TRP A 132 -7.56 -6.64 -12.68
N ARG A 133 -6.61 -7.56 -12.85
CA ARG A 133 -5.64 -7.54 -13.95
C ARG A 133 -6.35 -7.59 -15.30
N LYS A 134 -7.41 -8.42 -15.40
CA LYS A 134 -8.22 -8.53 -16.61
C LYS A 134 -8.98 -7.22 -16.90
N ASP A 135 -9.69 -6.69 -15.90
CA ASP A 135 -10.51 -5.48 -16.06
C ASP A 135 -9.66 -4.24 -16.33
N PHE A 136 -8.46 -4.21 -15.75
CA PHE A 136 -7.47 -3.14 -15.92
C PHE A 136 -6.62 -3.30 -17.19
N GLU A 137 -6.70 -4.45 -17.86
CA GLU A 137 -5.82 -4.85 -18.97
C GLU A 137 -4.31 -4.74 -18.62
N ALA A 138 -3.95 -5.14 -17.39
CA ALA A 138 -2.61 -4.97 -16.85
C ALA A 138 -1.52 -5.65 -17.70
N ASP A 139 -1.83 -6.79 -18.30
CA ASP A 139 -0.89 -7.56 -19.12
C ASP A 139 -0.60 -6.91 -20.50
N LYS A 140 -1.34 -5.87 -20.87
CA LYS A 140 -1.13 -5.09 -22.11
C LYS A 140 -0.55 -3.70 -21.86
N ILE A 141 -0.47 -3.30 -20.59
CA ILE A 141 -0.19 -1.91 -20.22
C ILE A 141 1.19 -1.42 -20.66
N LEU A 142 2.13 -2.32 -20.89
CA LEU A 142 3.50 -1.97 -21.29
C LEU A 142 3.58 -1.41 -22.69
N ASP A 143 2.63 -1.75 -23.57
CA ASP A 143 2.56 -1.29 -24.95
C ASP A 143 1.86 0.08 -25.06
N GLU A 144 1.31 0.62 -23.96
CA GLU A 144 0.55 1.87 -23.99
C GLU A 144 1.44 3.10 -23.94
N ASP A 145 1.18 4.07 -24.81
CA ASP A 145 1.73 5.42 -24.68
C ASP A 145 0.82 6.27 -23.79
N LEU A 146 1.19 6.40 -22.54
CA LEU A 146 0.46 7.17 -21.53
C LEU A 146 0.92 8.63 -21.44
N GLY A 147 1.88 9.06 -22.29
CA GLY A 147 2.32 10.45 -22.37
C GLY A 147 3.08 10.95 -21.15
N PHE A 148 3.70 10.06 -20.34
CA PHE A 148 4.49 10.43 -19.18
C PHE A 148 6.00 10.31 -19.38
N LYS A 149 6.48 10.22 -20.63
CA LYS A 149 7.92 10.05 -20.97
C LYS A 149 8.82 11.11 -20.31
N GLU A 150 8.36 12.36 -20.27
CA GLU A 150 9.11 13.47 -19.64
C GLU A 150 9.21 13.35 -18.11
N ARG A 151 8.44 12.47 -17.48
CA ARG A 151 8.39 12.25 -16.04
C ARG A 151 9.05 10.95 -15.62
N GLU A 152 9.40 10.13 -16.58
CA GLU A 152 10.29 8.99 -16.35
C GLU A 152 11.65 9.51 -15.88
N GLY A 153 12.18 8.92 -14.80
CA GLY A 153 13.39 9.41 -14.16
C GLY A 153 13.20 10.56 -13.17
N VAL A 154 12.00 11.14 -13.07
CA VAL A 154 11.71 12.25 -12.13
C VAL A 154 10.76 11.82 -11.03
N VAL A 155 9.58 11.30 -11.40
CA VAL A 155 8.52 10.96 -10.42
C VAL A 155 8.58 9.51 -9.99
N ALA A 156 8.70 8.60 -10.96
CA ALA A 156 8.82 7.18 -10.69
C ALA A 156 9.48 6.46 -11.85
N TYR A 157 10.41 5.58 -11.53
CA TYR A 157 11.20 4.87 -12.55
C TYR A 157 11.92 3.66 -11.96
N MET A 158 12.22 2.71 -12.84
CA MET A 158 13.12 1.60 -12.53
C MET A 158 14.56 2.04 -12.84
N HIS A 159 15.47 1.85 -11.88
CA HIS A 159 16.88 2.16 -12.09
C HIS A 159 17.80 1.30 -11.22
N GLY A 160 18.68 0.58 -11.89
CA GLY A 160 19.71 -0.23 -11.23
C GLY A 160 19.17 -1.45 -10.48
N HIS A 161 20.10 -2.08 -9.78
CA HIS A 161 19.86 -3.28 -8.99
C HIS A 161 20.64 -3.17 -7.68
N ASP A 162 20.20 -3.88 -6.66
CA ASP A 162 21.01 -4.05 -5.46
C ASP A 162 22.16 -5.07 -5.69
N ARG A 163 22.89 -5.41 -4.63
CA ARG A 163 24.02 -6.35 -4.72
C ARG A 163 23.58 -7.79 -5.01
N GLU A 164 22.32 -8.11 -4.77
CA GLU A 164 21.74 -9.44 -4.98
C GLU A 164 20.97 -9.53 -6.30
N GLY A 165 20.91 -8.42 -7.05
CA GLY A 165 20.28 -8.34 -8.37
C GLY A 165 18.82 -7.89 -8.35
N HIS A 166 18.29 -7.47 -7.18
CA HIS A 166 16.90 -7.00 -7.12
C HIS A 166 16.75 -5.66 -7.83
N PRO A 167 15.81 -5.52 -8.78
CA PRO A 167 15.52 -4.26 -9.44
C PRO A 167 15.08 -3.20 -8.42
N VAL A 168 15.49 -1.95 -8.62
CA VAL A 168 15.13 -0.84 -7.74
C VAL A 168 14.16 0.10 -8.45
N CYS A 169 13.00 0.31 -7.83
CA CYS A 169 11.98 1.28 -8.23
C CYS A 169 12.08 2.52 -7.34
N TYR A 170 12.33 3.67 -7.94
CA TYR A 170 12.33 4.95 -7.24
C TYR A 170 10.99 5.64 -7.39
N ASN A 171 10.51 6.26 -6.30
CA ASN A 171 9.26 6.99 -6.22
C ASN A 171 9.53 8.34 -5.53
N ALA A 172 9.71 9.40 -6.31
CA ALA A 172 10.02 10.74 -5.81
C ALA A 172 8.72 11.58 -5.71
N TYR A 173 7.89 11.31 -4.71
CA TYR A 173 6.61 11.98 -4.54
C TYR A 173 6.71 13.37 -3.93
N GLY A 174 7.88 13.75 -3.41
CA GLY A 174 8.13 15.10 -2.92
C GLY A 174 7.93 16.19 -3.99
N VAL A 175 8.07 15.85 -5.28
CA VAL A 175 7.83 16.75 -6.41
C VAL A 175 6.40 17.31 -6.45
N PHE A 176 5.43 16.61 -5.85
CA PHE A 176 4.03 17.05 -5.80
C PHE A 176 3.73 18.13 -4.76
N LYS A 177 4.74 18.59 -4.01
CA LYS A 177 4.63 19.82 -3.22
C LYS A 177 4.50 21.06 -4.10
N ASP A 178 4.99 21.01 -5.32
CA ASP A 178 4.75 22.03 -6.34
C ASP A 178 3.29 21.99 -6.77
N LYS A 179 2.57 23.12 -6.54
CA LYS A 179 1.13 23.21 -6.80
C LYS A 179 0.79 23.08 -8.29
N ASP A 180 1.61 23.62 -9.15
CA ASP A 180 1.38 23.55 -10.60
C ASP A 180 1.59 22.13 -11.11
N MET A 181 2.59 21.42 -10.58
CA MET A 181 2.81 20.01 -10.85
C MET A 181 1.64 19.17 -10.35
N TYR A 182 1.18 19.45 -9.11
CA TYR A 182 0.05 18.74 -8.53
C TYR A 182 -1.21 18.90 -9.38
N GLU A 183 -1.56 20.15 -9.75
CA GLU A 183 -2.75 20.44 -10.55
C GLU A 183 -2.68 19.84 -11.96
N ARG A 184 -1.51 19.84 -12.57
CA ARG A 184 -1.32 19.21 -13.90
C ARG A 184 -1.55 17.71 -13.87
N ILE A 185 -1.32 17.05 -12.73
CA ILE A 185 -1.38 15.57 -12.62
C ILE A 185 -2.67 15.11 -11.96
N PHE A 186 -3.20 15.86 -11.01
CA PHE A 186 -4.33 15.48 -10.17
C PHE A 186 -5.52 16.44 -10.27
N GLY A 187 -5.45 17.46 -11.10
CA GLY A 187 -6.44 18.53 -11.17
C GLY A 187 -7.83 18.11 -11.62
N ASP A 188 -7.96 16.91 -12.21
CA ASP A 188 -9.24 16.28 -12.54
C ASP A 188 -9.14 14.75 -12.48
N GLU A 189 -10.32 14.10 -12.55
CA GLU A 189 -10.42 12.64 -12.44
C GLU A 189 -9.71 11.90 -13.57
N GLU A 190 -9.76 12.43 -14.79
CA GLU A 190 -9.11 11.80 -15.95
C GLU A 190 -7.58 11.83 -15.83
N LYS A 191 -7.03 12.94 -15.37
CA LYS A 191 -5.60 13.07 -15.10
C LYS A 191 -5.16 12.10 -14.02
N LEU A 192 -5.94 12.00 -12.93
CA LEU A 192 -5.67 11.04 -11.85
C LEU A 192 -5.70 9.60 -12.37
N LYS A 193 -6.72 9.20 -13.14
CA LYS A 193 -6.81 7.86 -13.74
C LYS A 193 -5.61 7.56 -14.62
N LYS A 194 -5.22 8.51 -15.47
CA LYS A 194 -4.07 8.37 -16.35
C LYS A 194 -2.77 8.23 -15.57
N PHE A 195 -2.59 9.01 -14.51
CA PHE A 195 -1.44 8.89 -13.63
C PHE A 195 -1.39 7.53 -12.92
N LEU A 196 -2.50 7.06 -12.37
CA LEU A 196 -2.57 5.75 -11.72
C LEU A 196 -2.27 4.61 -12.71
N ARG A 197 -2.77 4.71 -13.94
CA ARG A 197 -2.46 3.75 -15.00
C ARG A 197 -0.96 3.73 -15.32
N TRP A 198 -0.35 4.90 -15.46
CA TRP A 198 1.10 5.00 -15.65
C TRP A 198 1.90 4.44 -14.46
N ARG A 199 1.43 4.65 -13.23
CA ARG A 199 2.08 4.07 -12.03
C ARG A 199 2.07 2.54 -12.07
N VAL A 200 0.97 1.94 -12.51
CA VAL A 200 0.89 0.49 -12.72
C VAL A 200 1.85 0.07 -13.84
N GLN A 201 1.93 0.81 -14.94
CA GLN A 201 2.87 0.53 -16.02
C GLN A 201 4.33 0.51 -15.53
N VAL A 202 4.74 1.48 -14.71
CA VAL A 202 6.10 1.49 -14.13
C VAL A 202 6.34 0.26 -13.24
N LEU A 203 5.33 -0.16 -12.48
CA LEU A 203 5.41 -1.37 -11.64
C LEU A 203 5.51 -2.63 -12.50
N GLU A 204 4.72 -2.76 -13.56
CA GLU A 204 4.74 -3.90 -14.46
C GLU A 204 6.10 -4.01 -15.18
N ARG A 205 6.73 -2.90 -15.58
CA ARG A 205 8.11 -2.91 -16.06
C ARG A 205 9.09 -3.51 -15.06
N GLY A 206 8.91 -3.21 -13.77
CA GLY A 206 9.72 -3.82 -12.72
C GLY A 206 9.43 -5.31 -12.55
N ILE A 207 8.16 -5.72 -12.69
CA ILE A 207 7.74 -7.12 -12.60
C ILE A 207 8.33 -7.95 -13.74
N GLU A 208 8.44 -7.40 -14.95
CA GLU A 208 9.09 -8.08 -16.08
C GLU A 208 10.57 -8.42 -15.84
N LEU A 209 11.24 -7.67 -14.95
CA LEU A 209 12.64 -7.95 -14.61
C LEU A 209 12.78 -9.11 -13.62
N LEU A 210 11.68 -9.62 -13.09
CA LEU A 210 11.69 -10.72 -12.11
C LEU A 210 11.73 -12.06 -12.82
N HIS A 211 12.45 -13.01 -12.22
CA HIS A 211 12.61 -14.35 -12.79
C HIS A 211 11.41 -15.26 -12.53
N PHE A 212 10.71 -15.04 -11.41
CA PHE A 212 9.67 -15.93 -10.89
C PHE A 212 10.11 -17.39 -10.78
N LYS A 213 11.41 -17.62 -10.54
CA LYS A 213 11.99 -18.96 -10.43
C LYS A 213 12.53 -19.21 -9.02
N PRO A 214 12.48 -20.44 -8.53
CA PRO A 214 13.16 -20.79 -7.29
C PRO A 214 14.66 -20.43 -7.37
N GLY A 215 15.16 -19.75 -6.34
CA GLY A 215 16.54 -19.25 -6.29
C GLY A 215 16.85 -18.07 -7.22
N GLY A 216 15.87 -17.60 -7.97
CA GLY A 216 16.00 -16.39 -8.79
C GLY A 216 15.59 -15.12 -8.06
N VAL A 217 15.74 -13.97 -8.72
CA VAL A 217 15.25 -12.68 -8.22
C VAL A 217 13.73 -12.62 -8.37
N ASN A 218 13.03 -12.49 -7.25
CA ASN A 218 11.58 -12.57 -7.18
C ASN A 218 10.93 -11.38 -6.47
N SER A 219 11.68 -10.33 -6.18
CA SER A 219 11.20 -9.12 -5.51
C SER A 219 11.82 -7.85 -6.08
N ILE A 220 11.13 -6.73 -5.87
CA ILE A 220 11.55 -5.38 -6.27
C ILE A 220 11.80 -4.58 -5.00
N ILE A 221 12.88 -3.83 -4.96
CA ILE A 221 13.12 -2.83 -3.93
C ILE A 221 12.40 -1.54 -4.31
N GLN A 222 11.62 -0.98 -3.39
CA GLN A 222 11.01 0.33 -3.59
C GLN A 222 11.65 1.37 -2.68
N VAL A 223 12.17 2.42 -3.29
CA VAL A 223 12.69 3.60 -2.60
C VAL A 223 11.68 4.73 -2.78
N THR A 224 11.14 5.25 -1.68
CA THR A 224 10.14 6.32 -1.74
C THR A 224 10.66 7.56 -1.02
N ASP A 225 10.78 8.66 -1.78
CA ASP A 225 11.11 9.97 -1.27
C ASP A 225 9.84 10.84 -1.18
N LEU A 226 9.57 11.34 0.02
CA LEU A 226 8.41 12.17 0.35
C LEU A 226 8.79 13.65 0.63
N LYS A 227 10.06 14.01 0.45
CA LYS A 227 10.58 15.34 0.79
C LYS A 227 10.45 16.34 -0.36
#